data_177addf1253636846f0ebc74f3b1537d
#
_entry.id   177addf1253636846f0ebc74f3b1537d
#
_cell.length_a   1.000
_cell.length_b   1.000
_cell.length_c   1.000
_cell.angle_alpha   90.00
_cell.angle_beta   90.00
_cell.angle_gamma   90.00
#
_symmetry.space_group_name_H-M   'P 1'
#
loop_
_entity.id
_entity.type
_entity.pdbx_description
1 polymer ?
#
loop_
_entity_poly.entity_id
_entity_poly.type
_entity_poly.pdbx_seq_one_letter_code
_entity_poly.pdbx_strand_id
1 'polypeptide(L)'
;EALLTETFASLRAKILPEQMNPDGSFADELTRTNAYTYSLYNLEATVLACEVAHYQGVDLWHFIAPEGQGVGAGISFMLPYLENPFLWPYQQIHAAFTGGNIALQLGGLRLGRRDFWRVNKMRREGYRPAYDTSHIGPLCLLPGYDED
;
A
#
# COMPACT_ATOMS: atom_id res chain seq x y z
N GLU A 1 22.43 8.33 10.30
CA GLU A 1 22.41 6.85 10.39
C GLU A 1 21.65 6.37 11.63
N ALA A 2 22.00 6.79 12.85
CA ALA A 2 21.34 6.38 14.10
C ALA A 2 19.82 6.64 14.11
N LEU A 3 19.37 7.83 13.67
CA LEU A 3 17.96 8.20 13.62
C LEU A 3 17.14 7.28 12.70
N LEU A 4 17.68 6.93 11.53
CA LEU A 4 17.00 6.01 10.59
C LEU A 4 16.87 4.61 11.19
N THR A 5 17.92 4.11 11.84
CA THR A 5 17.89 2.81 12.50
C THR A 5 16.82 2.76 13.60
N GLU A 6 16.74 3.81 14.42
CA GLU A 6 15.73 3.94 15.46
C GLU A 6 14.31 4.04 14.88
N THR A 7 14.13 4.80 13.79
CA THR A 7 12.85 4.93 13.10
C THR A 7 12.37 3.57 12.55
N PHE A 8 13.25 2.80 11.91
CA PHE A 8 12.87 1.48 11.38
C PHE A 8 12.61 0.45 12.48
N ALA A 9 13.35 0.53 13.59
CA ALA A 9 13.07 -0.29 14.77
C ALA A 9 11.68 0.05 15.37
N SER A 10 11.33 1.34 15.43
CA SER A 10 10.01 1.80 15.87
C SER A 10 8.89 1.35 14.93
N LEU A 11 9.10 1.39 13.61
CA LEU A 11 8.13 0.87 12.63
C LEU A 11 7.79 -0.60 12.90
N ARG A 12 8.81 -1.44 13.15
CA ARG A 12 8.61 -2.88 13.45
C ARG A 12 7.95 -3.12 14.80
N ALA A 13 8.46 -2.48 15.84
CA ALA A 13 8.11 -2.82 17.20
C ALA A 13 6.78 -2.19 17.65
N LYS A 14 6.40 -1.07 17.05
CA LYS A 14 5.31 -0.24 17.53
C LYS A 14 4.32 0.14 16.43
N ILE A 15 4.77 0.85 15.38
CA ILE A 15 3.86 1.51 14.45
C ILE A 15 3.01 0.49 13.68
N LEU A 16 3.62 -0.51 13.06
CA LEU A 16 2.88 -1.53 12.32
C LEU A 16 1.93 -2.35 13.22
N PRO A 17 2.37 -2.87 14.38
CA PRO A 17 1.47 -3.61 15.28
C PRO A 17 0.34 -2.76 15.89
N GLU A 18 0.57 -1.48 16.14
CA GLU A 18 -0.44 -0.61 16.77
C GLU A 18 -1.46 -0.04 15.78
N GLN A 19 -1.06 0.23 14.54
CA GLN A 19 -1.93 0.85 13.54
C GLN A 19 -2.67 -0.16 12.66
N MET A 20 -2.14 -1.38 12.54
CA MET A 20 -2.67 -2.39 11.64
C MET A 20 -3.29 -3.55 12.43
N ASN A 21 -4.49 -3.96 12.04
CA ASN A 21 -5.11 -5.19 12.52
C ASN A 21 -4.41 -6.42 11.91
N PRO A 22 -4.58 -7.62 12.50
CA PRO A 22 -4.00 -8.85 11.95
C PRO A 22 -4.40 -9.17 10.51
N ASP A 23 -5.56 -8.69 10.05
CA ASP A 23 -6.04 -8.84 8.66
C ASP A 23 -5.42 -7.84 7.67
N GLY A 24 -4.59 -6.92 8.15
CA GLY A 24 -3.94 -5.88 7.35
C GLY A 24 -4.72 -4.57 7.25
N SER A 25 -5.91 -4.47 7.82
CA SER A 25 -6.67 -3.22 7.86
C SER A 25 -6.08 -2.21 8.85
N PHE A 26 -6.30 -0.93 8.60
CA PHE A 26 -5.88 0.15 9.50
C PHE A 26 -7.05 0.56 10.39
N ALA A 27 -7.05 0.14 11.66
CA ALA A 27 -8.17 0.27 12.58
C ALA A 27 -8.77 1.68 12.66
N ASP A 28 -7.93 2.68 12.83
CA ASP A 28 -8.35 4.08 12.96
C ASP A 28 -8.94 4.62 11.66
N GLU A 29 -8.40 4.20 10.51
CA GLU A 29 -8.85 4.67 9.21
C GLU A 29 -10.22 4.11 8.82
N LEU A 30 -10.55 2.90 9.27
CA LEU A 30 -11.87 2.29 9.01
C LEU A 30 -13.03 3.07 9.64
N THR A 31 -12.77 3.86 10.67
CA THR A 31 -13.77 4.68 11.36
C THR A 31 -14.01 6.06 10.72
N ARG A 32 -13.20 6.39 9.70
CA ARG A 32 -13.24 7.70 9.04
C ARG A 32 -14.37 7.78 8.01
N THR A 33 -14.81 9.01 7.73
CA THR A 33 -15.85 9.30 6.72
C THR A 33 -15.42 8.99 5.29
N ASN A 34 -14.12 8.95 5.04
CA ASN A 34 -13.50 8.53 3.78
C ASN A 34 -12.54 7.36 4.04
N ALA A 35 -13.05 6.29 4.66
CA ALA A 35 -12.24 5.18 5.17
C ALA A 35 -11.36 4.53 4.08
N TYR A 36 -11.88 4.35 2.86
CA TYR A 36 -11.09 3.83 1.74
C TYR A 36 -9.88 4.71 1.43
N THR A 37 -10.11 6.01 1.28
CA THR A 37 -9.07 6.97 0.93
C THR A 37 -7.99 7.05 2.01
N TYR A 38 -8.39 7.11 3.28
CA TYR A 38 -7.45 7.19 4.38
C TYR A 38 -6.68 5.88 4.60
N SER A 39 -7.33 4.72 4.46
CA SER A 39 -6.64 3.42 4.48
C SER A 39 -5.59 3.34 3.36
N LEU A 40 -5.91 3.84 2.17
CA LEU A 40 -4.97 3.86 1.06
C LEU A 40 -3.80 4.80 1.31
N TYR A 41 -4.02 6.00 1.86
CA TYR A 41 -2.95 6.94 2.21
C TYR A 41 -2.00 6.38 3.26
N ASN A 42 -2.54 5.73 4.30
CA ASN A 42 -1.72 5.10 5.34
C ASN A 42 -0.90 3.94 4.75
N LEU A 43 -1.50 3.11 3.90
CA LEU A 43 -0.81 2.03 3.19
C LEU A 43 0.31 2.57 2.29
N GLU A 44 0.07 3.62 1.51
CA GLU A 44 1.08 4.24 0.64
C GLU A 44 2.24 4.81 1.44
N ALA A 45 1.97 5.48 2.56
CA ALA A 45 3.01 5.97 3.47
C ALA A 45 3.85 4.82 4.04
N THR A 46 3.20 3.71 4.44
CA THR A 46 3.86 2.50 4.94
C THR A 46 4.76 1.87 3.87
N VAL A 47 4.26 1.76 2.64
CA VAL A 47 5.03 1.24 1.48
C VAL A 47 6.26 2.09 1.20
N LEU A 48 6.13 3.42 1.22
CA LEU A 48 7.27 4.32 1.03
C LEU A 48 8.30 4.18 2.15
N ALA A 49 7.86 4.03 3.39
CA ALA A 49 8.77 3.77 4.51
C ALA A 49 9.52 2.44 4.33
N CYS A 50 8.84 1.39 3.86
CA CYS A 50 9.47 0.11 3.52
C CYS A 50 10.50 0.26 2.38
N GLU A 51 10.19 1.08 1.37
CA GLU A 51 11.11 1.32 0.25
C GLU A 51 12.35 2.11 0.68
N VAL A 52 12.19 3.14 1.51
CA VAL A 52 13.33 3.87 2.10
C VAL A 52 14.19 2.93 2.94
N ALA A 53 13.58 2.08 3.76
CA ALA A 53 14.29 1.09 4.58
C ALA A 53 15.08 0.10 3.70
N HIS A 54 14.50 -0.36 2.60
CA HIS A 54 15.16 -1.26 1.64
C HIS A 54 16.46 -0.67 1.10
N TYR A 55 16.45 0.62 0.68
CA TYR A 55 17.66 1.30 0.22
C TYR A 55 18.70 1.53 1.32
N GLN A 56 18.32 1.42 2.58
CA GLN A 56 19.22 1.46 3.74
C GLN A 56 19.64 0.05 4.20
N GLY A 57 19.31 -0.99 3.43
CA GLY A 57 19.66 -2.38 3.77
C GLY A 57 18.77 -3.00 4.88
N VAL A 58 17.64 -2.37 5.20
CA VAL A 58 16.70 -2.88 6.22
C VAL A 58 15.47 -3.46 5.54
N ASP A 59 15.24 -4.75 5.71
CA ASP A 59 14.07 -5.44 5.15
C ASP A 59 12.84 -5.23 6.03
N LEU A 60 11.97 -4.31 5.63
CA LEU A 60 10.62 -4.13 6.16
C LEU A 60 9.55 -4.75 5.26
N TRP A 61 9.89 -5.08 4.01
CA TRP A 61 8.95 -5.67 3.07
C TRP A 61 8.48 -7.07 3.49
N HIS A 62 9.40 -7.88 4.02
CA HIS A 62 9.11 -9.23 4.51
C HIS A 62 8.89 -9.30 6.02
N PHE A 63 8.92 -8.15 6.69
CA PHE A 63 8.62 -8.12 8.12
C PHE A 63 7.17 -8.46 8.38
N ILE A 64 6.95 -9.39 9.32
CA ILE A 64 5.64 -9.78 9.82
C ILE A 64 5.68 -9.74 11.35
N ALA A 65 4.81 -8.95 11.96
CA ALA A 65 4.64 -8.90 13.41
C ALA A 65 4.01 -10.20 13.93
N PRO A 66 4.07 -10.48 15.26
CA PRO A 66 3.60 -11.75 15.82
C PRO A 66 2.14 -12.12 15.51
N GLU A 67 1.27 -11.13 15.31
CA GLU A 67 -0.14 -11.35 14.98
C GLU A 67 -0.45 -11.29 13.47
N GLY A 68 0.58 -11.14 12.62
CA GLY A 68 0.43 -11.16 11.17
C GLY A 68 0.51 -9.79 10.49
N GLN A 69 0.62 -8.70 11.25
CA GLN A 69 0.72 -7.35 10.67
C GLN A 69 2.02 -7.19 9.86
N GLY A 70 1.89 -6.59 8.70
CA GLY A 70 3.00 -6.28 7.82
C GLY A 70 2.50 -5.62 6.54
N VAL A 71 3.40 -5.00 5.78
CA VAL A 71 3.00 -4.26 4.57
C VAL A 71 2.31 -5.14 3.55
N GLY A 72 2.73 -6.39 3.41
CA GLY A 72 2.08 -7.38 2.53
C GLY A 72 0.65 -7.70 2.93
N ALA A 73 0.35 -7.76 4.24
CA ALA A 73 -1.02 -7.92 4.75
C ALA A 73 -1.87 -6.70 4.41
N GLY A 74 -1.35 -5.48 4.61
CA GLY A 74 -2.04 -4.23 4.26
C GLY A 74 -2.39 -4.14 2.77
N ILE A 75 -1.45 -4.50 1.88
CA ILE A 75 -1.72 -4.54 0.44
C ILE A 75 -2.77 -5.61 0.11
N SER A 76 -2.68 -6.79 0.72
CA SER A 76 -3.61 -7.90 0.50
C SER A 76 -5.02 -7.56 0.98
N PHE A 77 -5.17 -6.85 2.11
CA PHE A 77 -6.46 -6.34 2.60
C PHE A 77 -7.10 -5.39 1.59
N MET A 78 -6.32 -4.45 1.06
CA MET A 78 -6.84 -3.46 0.09
C MET A 78 -7.07 -4.04 -1.31
N LEU A 79 -6.45 -5.16 -1.67
CA LEU A 79 -6.44 -5.71 -3.03
C LEU A 79 -7.83 -5.88 -3.66
N PRO A 80 -8.83 -6.53 -3.01
CA PRO A 80 -10.16 -6.71 -3.59
C PRO A 80 -10.88 -5.38 -3.82
N TYR A 81 -10.63 -4.39 -2.98
CA TYR A 81 -11.23 -3.07 -3.08
C TYR A 81 -10.50 -2.18 -4.10
N LEU A 82 -9.21 -2.42 -4.31
CA LEU A 82 -8.45 -1.82 -5.41
C LEU A 82 -8.89 -2.41 -6.76
N GLU A 83 -9.25 -3.69 -6.81
CA GLU A 83 -9.81 -4.34 -7.99
C GLU A 83 -11.25 -3.87 -8.27
N ASN A 84 -12.08 -3.79 -7.24
CA ASN A 84 -13.46 -3.30 -7.34
C ASN A 84 -13.85 -2.44 -6.11
N PRO A 85 -13.77 -1.10 -6.20
CA PRO A 85 -14.09 -0.21 -5.09
C PRO A 85 -15.53 -0.31 -4.57
N PHE A 86 -16.46 -0.84 -5.36
CA PHE A 86 -17.86 -1.02 -4.92
C PHE A 86 -18.01 -2.13 -3.87
N LEU A 87 -16.99 -2.94 -3.65
CA LEU A 87 -16.98 -3.95 -2.59
C LEU A 87 -16.60 -3.37 -1.22
N TRP A 88 -16.17 -2.09 -1.15
CA TRP A 88 -15.75 -1.47 0.09
C TRP A 88 -16.90 -1.40 1.11
N PRO A 89 -16.76 -2.04 2.29
CA PRO A 89 -17.90 -2.16 3.23
C PRO A 89 -18.00 -1.01 4.22
N TYR A 90 -17.01 -0.11 4.26
CA TYR A 90 -16.97 0.99 5.22
C TYR A 90 -17.41 2.31 4.58
N GLN A 91 -17.59 3.34 5.41
CA GLN A 91 -18.04 4.64 4.95
C GLN A 91 -17.05 5.27 3.96
N GLN A 92 -17.59 5.78 2.84
CA GLN A 92 -16.83 6.52 1.85
C GLN A 92 -17.74 7.56 1.21
N ILE A 93 -17.58 8.83 1.58
CA ILE A 93 -18.48 9.91 1.11
C ILE A 93 -18.03 10.54 -0.21
N HIS A 94 -16.78 10.33 -0.61
CA HIS A 94 -16.26 10.78 -1.91
C HIS A 94 -15.92 9.59 -2.80
N ALA A 95 -15.88 9.82 -4.13
CA ALA A 95 -15.49 8.78 -5.06
C ALA A 95 -14.09 8.22 -4.72
N ALA A 96 -13.95 6.89 -4.75
CA ALA A 96 -12.68 6.23 -4.58
C ALA A 96 -11.75 6.50 -5.78
N PHE A 97 -10.45 6.61 -5.53
CA PHE A 97 -9.44 6.75 -6.59
C PHE A 97 -9.36 5.50 -7.45
N THR A 98 -9.25 5.67 -8.78
CA THR A 98 -9.31 4.59 -9.76
C THR A 98 -8.02 4.37 -10.54
N GLY A 99 -7.03 5.24 -10.43
CA GLY A 99 -5.74 5.12 -11.13
C GLY A 99 -4.81 4.02 -10.60
N GLY A 100 -3.65 3.85 -11.22
CA GLY A 100 -2.60 2.97 -10.72
C GLY A 100 -2.20 3.29 -9.29
N ASN A 101 -1.65 2.31 -8.57
CA ASN A 101 -1.34 2.44 -7.16
C ASN A 101 0.10 2.02 -6.85
N ILE A 102 0.83 2.86 -6.12
CA ILE A 102 2.24 2.61 -5.79
C ILE A 102 2.41 1.40 -4.87
N ALA A 103 1.46 1.15 -3.97
CA ALA A 103 1.53 -0.02 -3.09
C ALA A 103 1.43 -1.33 -3.87
N LEU A 104 0.56 -1.39 -4.89
CA LEU A 104 0.48 -2.54 -5.80
C LEU A 104 1.75 -2.70 -6.63
N GLN A 105 2.30 -1.60 -7.12
CA GLN A 105 3.49 -1.64 -7.96
C GLN A 105 4.73 -2.09 -7.19
N LEU A 106 5.05 -1.41 -6.10
CA LEU A 106 6.21 -1.74 -5.27
C LEU A 106 6.02 -3.07 -4.54
N GLY A 107 4.82 -3.34 -4.03
CA GLY A 107 4.50 -4.62 -3.40
C GLY A 107 4.61 -5.80 -4.36
N GLY A 108 4.16 -5.65 -5.60
CA GLY A 108 4.37 -6.63 -6.66
C GLY A 108 5.84 -6.92 -6.91
N LEU A 109 6.65 -5.85 -7.03
CA LEU A 109 8.09 -5.95 -7.25
C LEU A 109 8.84 -6.59 -6.06
N ARG A 110 8.61 -6.08 -4.86
CA ARG A 110 9.39 -6.47 -3.66
C ARG A 110 8.98 -7.82 -3.07
N LEU A 111 7.69 -8.15 -3.15
CA LEU A 111 7.14 -9.40 -2.62
C LEU A 111 6.95 -10.49 -3.67
N GLY A 112 7.24 -10.20 -4.95
CA GLY A 112 7.06 -11.15 -6.06
C GLY A 112 5.59 -11.51 -6.29
N ARG A 113 4.64 -10.64 -5.97
CA ARG A 113 3.19 -10.88 -6.01
C ARG A 113 2.60 -10.51 -7.38
N ARG A 114 2.34 -11.52 -8.22
CA ARG A 114 1.74 -11.35 -9.56
C ARG A 114 0.32 -10.80 -9.52
N ASP A 115 -0.46 -11.13 -8.50
CA ASP A 115 -1.82 -10.61 -8.31
C ASP A 115 -1.83 -9.10 -8.08
N PHE A 116 -0.83 -8.54 -7.37
CA PHE A 116 -0.68 -7.09 -7.20
C PHE A 116 -0.39 -6.41 -8.54
N TRP A 117 0.49 -6.99 -9.36
CA TRP A 117 0.77 -6.51 -10.71
C TRP A 117 -0.47 -6.53 -11.60
N ARG A 118 -1.20 -7.64 -11.61
CA ARG A 118 -2.42 -7.79 -12.42
C ARG A 118 -3.43 -6.68 -12.10
N VAL A 119 -3.70 -6.44 -10.81
CA VAL A 119 -4.66 -5.39 -10.40
C VAL A 119 -4.13 -4.00 -10.73
N ASN A 120 -2.84 -3.74 -10.53
CA ASN A 120 -2.25 -2.45 -10.88
C ASN A 120 -2.32 -2.17 -12.39
N LYS A 121 -2.03 -3.15 -13.23
CA LYS A 121 -2.16 -3.06 -14.70
C LYS A 121 -3.60 -2.77 -15.10
N MET A 122 -4.55 -3.55 -14.61
CA MET A 122 -5.99 -3.35 -14.87
C MET A 122 -6.43 -1.91 -14.51
N ARG A 123 -6.01 -1.39 -13.36
CA ARG A 123 -6.34 -0.04 -12.92
C ARG A 123 -5.74 1.04 -13.83
N ARG A 124 -4.52 0.85 -14.28
CA ARG A 124 -3.84 1.79 -15.21
C ARG A 124 -4.50 1.79 -16.59
N GLU A 125 -4.89 0.64 -17.10
CA GLU A 125 -5.54 0.51 -18.42
C GLU A 125 -6.98 1.02 -18.43
N GLY A 126 -7.70 0.83 -17.33
CA GLY A 126 -9.07 1.33 -17.13
C GLY A 126 -9.16 2.82 -16.85
N TYR A 127 -8.05 3.45 -16.50
CA TYR A 127 -8.00 4.86 -16.15
C TYR A 127 -7.67 5.74 -17.36
N ARG A 128 -8.64 6.53 -17.81
CA ARG A 128 -8.38 7.67 -18.72
C ARG A 128 -8.25 8.92 -17.88
N PRO A 129 -7.05 9.48 -17.69
CA PRO A 129 -6.87 10.66 -16.86
C PRO A 129 -7.53 11.88 -17.52
N ALA A 130 -8.63 12.36 -16.94
CA ALA A 130 -9.01 13.76 -17.09
C ALA A 130 -8.11 14.64 -16.18
N TYR A 131 -7.68 14.08 -15.03
CA TYR A 131 -6.72 14.69 -14.09
C TYR A 131 -5.97 13.55 -13.41
N ASP A 132 -4.64 13.55 -13.53
CA ASP A 132 -3.78 12.67 -12.75
C ASP A 132 -3.74 13.19 -11.30
N THR A 133 -4.46 12.52 -10.41
CA THR A 133 -4.48 12.80 -8.98
C THR A 133 -3.59 11.86 -8.19
N SER A 134 -2.66 11.15 -8.84
CA SER A 134 -1.65 10.40 -8.11
C SER A 134 -0.80 11.40 -7.32
N HIS A 135 -0.92 11.37 -6.01
CA HIS A 135 -0.16 12.24 -5.10
C HIS A 135 1.35 11.95 -5.13
N ILE A 136 1.75 10.89 -5.79
CA ILE A 136 3.12 10.45 -5.93
C ILE A 136 3.38 10.34 -7.43
N GLY A 137 3.95 11.37 -8.01
CA GLY A 137 4.42 11.53 -9.39
C GLY A 137 4.21 10.42 -10.43
N PRO A 138 4.65 10.56 -11.66
CA PRO A 138 4.34 9.59 -12.68
C PRO A 138 4.94 8.21 -12.36
N LEU A 139 4.09 7.27 -11.95
CA LEU A 139 4.42 5.85 -11.74
C LEU A 139 5.03 5.19 -13.01
N CYS A 140 4.95 5.88 -14.15
CA CYS A 140 5.54 5.45 -15.41
C CYS A 140 7.08 5.40 -15.42
N LEU A 141 7.75 5.98 -14.42
CA LEU A 141 9.21 5.98 -14.33
C LEU A 141 9.78 4.77 -13.56
N LEU A 142 8.94 3.98 -12.92
CA LEU A 142 9.39 2.75 -12.29
C LEU A 142 9.47 1.64 -13.35
N PRO A 143 10.58 0.86 -13.40
CA PRO A 143 10.71 -0.22 -14.36
C PRO A 143 9.51 -1.14 -14.26
N GLY A 144 8.87 -1.39 -15.40
CA GLY A 144 7.82 -2.39 -15.53
C GLY A 144 8.42 -3.77 -15.26
N TYR A 145 7.67 -4.63 -14.61
CA TYR A 145 7.95 -6.05 -14.63
C TYR A 145 7.53 -6.54 -16.02
N ASP A 146 8.49 -6.88 -16.87
CA ASP A 146 8.19 -7.51 -18.15
C ASP A 146 7.65 -8.90 -17.85
N GLU A 147 6.39 -9.13 -18.19
CA GLU A 147 5.75 -10.43 -18.13
C GLU A 147 6.26 -11.24 -19.32
N ASP A 148 7.28 -12.06 -19.11
CA ASP A 148 7.56 -13.25 -19.94
C ASP A 148 7.00 -14.51 -19.24
#